data_82f74e421e41236d16d750c02478c473
#
_entry.id   82f74e421e41236d16d750c02478c473
#
_cell.length_a   1.000
_cell.length_b   1.000
_cell.length_c   1.000
_cell.angle_alpha   90.00
_cell.angle_beta   90.00
_cell.angle_gamma   90.00
#
_symmetry.space_group_name_H-M   'P 1'
#
loop_
_entity.id
_entity.type
_entity.pdbx_description
1 polymer ?
#
loop_
_entity_poly.entity_id
_entity_poly.type
_entity_poly.pdbx_seq_one_letter_code
_entity_poly.pdbx_strand_id
1 'polypeptide(L)' 'MENKEKYYKALIENDGQLNEIDLGEKIGLNEDETNEIIVQLLSEYKIVYAENRSCNYSPMNRVKKKNNRG' A
#
# COMPACT_ATOMS: atom_id res chain seq x y z
N MET A 1 15.63 9.25 -1.32
CA MET A 1 14.38 8.73 -1.70
C MET A 1 13.51 8.48 -0.52
N GLU A 2 12.32 8.88 -0.64
CA GLU A 2 11.41 8.77 0.47
C GLU A 2 10.95 7.36 0.65
N ASN A 3 10.89 6.94 1.89
CA ASN A 3 10.38 5.62 2.23
C ASN A 3 8.92 5.47 1.81
N LYS A 4 8.19 6.55 1.83
CA LYS A 4 6.80 6.53 1.43
C LYS A 4 6.64 6.10 -0.03
N GLU A 5 7.44 6.65 -0.91
CA GLU A 5 7.37 6.28 -2.31
C GLU A 5 7.83 4.87 -2.54
N LYS A 6 8.86 4.47 -1.82
CA LYS A 6 9.38 3.13 -1.90
C LYS A 6 8.32 2.12 -1.51
N TYR A 7 7.64 2.40 -0.40
CA TYR A 7 6.60 1.51 0.07
C TYR A 7 5.42 1.48 -0.91
N TYR A 8 5.06 2.62 -1.44
CA TYR A 8 3.94 2.69 -2.38
C TYR A 8 4.22 1.83 -3.62
N LYS A 9 5.41 1.93 -4.15
CA LYS A 9 5.79 1.12 -5.29
C LYS A 9 5.79 -0.36 -4.95
N ALA A 10 6.30 -0.69 -3.78
CA ALA A 10 6.32 -2.07 -3.34
C ALA A 10 4.90 -2.60 -3.18
N LEU A 11 4.00 -1.76 -2.70
CA LEU A 11 2.61 -2.15 -2.52
C LEU A 11 1.95 -2.48 -3.85
N ILE A 12 2.24 -1.68 -4.86
CA ILE A 12 1.70 -1.93 -6.20
C ILE A 12 2.20 -3.27 -6.73
N GLU A 13 3.49 -3.53 -6.56
CA GLU A 13 4.06 -4.77 -7.05
C GLU A 13 3.64 -5.99 -6.24
N ASN A 14 3.32 -5.76 -4.98
CA ASN A 14 2.91 -6.82 -4.08
C ASN A 14 1.62 -7.51 -4.52
N ASP A 15 0.72 -6.75 -5.06
CA ASP A 15 -0.55 -7.25 -5.57
C ASP A 15 -1.29 -8.10 -4.53
N GLY A 16 -1.21 -7.70 -3.26
CA GLY A 16 -1.95 -8.34 -2.18
C GLY A 16 -1.36 -9.62 -1.64
N GLN A 17 -0.15 -9.95 -2.01
CA GLN A 17 0.43 -11.24 -1.60
C GLN A 17 0.98 -11.26 -0.19
N LEU A 18 1.74 -10.25 0.20
CA LEU A 18 2.23 -10.15 1.57
C LEU A 18 1.35 -9.19 2.33
N ASN A 19 1.25 -9.38 3.64
CA ASN A 19 0.51 -8.38 4.41
C ASN A 19 1.34 -7.11 4.49
N GLU A 20 0.71 -6.03 4.92
CA GLU A 20 1.34 -4.71 4.86
C GLU A 20 2.60 -4.60 5.72
N ILE A 21 2.64 -5.30 6.84
CA ILE A 21 3.81 -5.24 7.72
C ILE A 21 4.97 -6.02 7.13
N ASP A 22 4.70 -7.22 6.64
CA ASP A 22 5.73 -8.03 6.01
C ASP A 22 6.30 -7.31 4.79
N LEU A 23 5.44 -6.63 4.06
CA LEU A 23 5.89 -5.88 2.91
C LEU A 23 6.85 -4.76 3.32
N GLY A 24 6.52 -4.07 4.41
CA GLY A 24 7.40 -3.04 4.93
C GLY A 24 8.74 -3.60 5.31
N GLU A 25 8.74 -4.74 5.99
CA GLU A 25 9.99 -5.37 6.39
C GLU A 25 10.86 -5.74 5.21
N LYS A 26 10.23 -6.17 4.15
CA LYS A 26 10.95 -6.56 2.95
C LYS A 26 11.79 -5.42 2.39
N ILE A 27 11.35 -4.20 2.57
CA ILE A 27 12.08 -3.05 2.07
C ILE A 27 12.81 -2.29 3.19
N GLY A 28 12.92 -2.91 4.35
CA GLY A 28 13.74 -2.36 5.42
C GLY A 28 13.03 -1.46 6.42
N LEU A 29 11.72 -1.53 6.51
CA LEU A 29 10.97 -0.71 7.45
C LEU A 29 10.51 -1.56 8.62
N ASN A 30 10.48 -0.96 9.81
CA ASN A 30 9.89 -1.65 10.95
C ASN A 30 8.39 -1.37 10.96
N GLU A 31 7.70 -1.98 11.90
CA GLU A 31 6.25 -1.89 11.96
C GLU A 31 5.77 -0.46 12.15
N ASP A 32 6.41 0.29 13.03
CA ASP A 32 6.01 1.67 13.28
C ASP A 32 6.19 2.53 12.05
N GLU A 33 7.30 2.36 11.36
CA GLU A 33 7.56 3.11 10.15
C GLU A 33 6.55 2.78 9.06
N THR A 34 6.24 1.50 8.96
CA THR A 34 5.26 1.04 7.98
C THR A 34 3.90 1.64 8.26
N ASN A 35 3.48 1.62 9.53
CA ASN A 35 2.18 2.18 9.88
C ASN A 35 2.10 3.66 9.63
N GLU A 36 3.16 4.39 9.88
CA GLU A 36 3.17 5.82 9.62
C GLU A 36 3.01 6.11 8.14
N ILE A 37 3.69 5.32 7.32
CA ILE A 37 3.60 5.50 5.89
C ILE A 37 2.20 5.18 5.38
N ILE A 38 1.61 4.12 5.91
CA ILE A 38 0.25 3.75 5.54
C ILE A 38 -0.72 4.88 5.86
N VAL A 39 -0.59 5.47 7.04
CA VAL A 39 -1.45 6.59 7.42
C VAL A 39 -1.30 7.75 6.46
N GLN A 40 -0.07 8.03 6.06
CA GLN A 40 0.18 9.12 5.13
C GLN A 40 -0.44 8.83 3.76
N LEU A 41 -0.26 7.61 3.28
CA LEU A 41 -0.81 7.26 1.97
C LEU A 41 -2.33 7.27 1.98
N LEU A 42 -2.92 6.85 3.10
CA LEU A 42 -4.37 6.92 3.23
C LEU A 42 -4.85 8.36 3.19
N SER A 43 -4.15 9.23 3.89
CA SER A 43 -4.56 10.63 3.94
C SER A 43 -4.38 11.32 2.59
N GLU A 44 -3.51 10.80 1.76
CA GLU A 44 -3.29 11.34 0.43
C GLU A 44 -4.17 10.68 -0.63
N TYR A 45 -5.00 9.76 -0.21
CA TYR A 45 -5.90 9.01 -1.10
C TYR A 45 -5.15 8.20 -2.15
N LYS A 46 -3.97 7.73 -1.77
CA LYS A 46 -3.20 6.91 -2.69
C LYS A 46 -3.45 5.43 -2.53
N ILE A 47 -3.94 5.03 -1.37
CA ILE A 47 -4.28 3.65 -1.10
C ILE A 47 -5.63 3.59 -0.41
N VAL A 48 -6.21 2.41 -0.41
CA VAL A 48 -7.52 2.19 0.19
C VAL A 48 -7.51 0.86 0.90
N TYR A 49 -8.31 0.74 1.95
CA TYR A 49 -8.45 -0.50 2.69
C TYR A 49 -9.11 -1.53 1.77
N ALA A 50 -8.58 -2.74 1.77
CA ALA A 50 -9.08 -3.82 0.94
C ALA A 50 -9.18 -5.09 1.74
N GLU A 51 -10.36 -5.65 1.81
CA GLU A 51 -10.56 -6.89 2.53
C GLU A 51 -10.32 -8.08 1.63
N ASN A 52 -10.23 -9.23 2.22
CA ASN A 52 -10.13 -10.50 1.50
C ASN A 52 -8.82 -10.71 0.79
N ARG A 53 -7.78 -10.03 1.25
CA ARG A 53 -6.45 -10.22 0.71
C ARG A 53 -5.48 -10.31 1.88
N SER A 54 -4.29 -10.83 1.61
CA SER A 54 -3.27 -10.89 2.66
C SER A 54 -2.88 -9.49 3.10
N CYS A 55 -2.79 -8.57 2.15
CA CYS A 55 -2.52 -7.18 2.46
C CYS A 55 -3.84 -6.44 2.62
N ASN A 56 -3.96 -5.67 3.68
CA ASN A 56 -5.19 -4.95 3.97
C ASN A 56 -5.35 -3.67 3.17
N TYR A 57 -4.37 -3.32 2.36
CA TYR A 57 -4.39 -2.07 1.60
C TYR A 57 -4.06 -2.32 0.14
N SER A 58 -4.67 -1.55 -0.73
CA SER A 58 -4.45 -1.63 -2.16
C SER A 58 -4.25 -0.24 -2.73
N PRO A 59 -3.50 -0.12 -3.83
CA PRO A 59 -3.36 1.18 -4.46
C PRO A 59 -4.69 1.69 -4.99
N MET A 60 -4.96 2.95 -4.76
CA MET A 60 -6.19 3.57 -5.20
C MET A 60 -6.32 3.56 -6.72
N ASN A 61 -5.20 3.68 -7.39
CA ASN A 61 -5.18 3.66 -8.84
C ASN A 61 -5.85 2.44 -9.43
N ARG A 62 -5.61 1.30 -8.82
CA ARG A 62 -6.16 0.06 -9.28
C ARG A 62 -7.68 0.05 -9.18
N VAL A 63 -8.18 0.57 -8.08
CA VAL A 63 -9.60 0.67 -7.87
C VAL A 63 -10.23 1.64 -8.83
N LYS A 64 -9.60 2.79 -8.99
CA LYS A 64 -10.07 3.81 -9.83
C LYS A 64 -10.16 3.40 -11.28
N LYS A 65 -9.19 2.66 -11.72
CA LYS A 65 -9.15 2.20 -13.04
C LYS A 65 -10.34 1.36 -13.40
N LYS A 66 -10.80 0.57 -12.49
CA LYS A 66 -11.95 -0.20 -12.72
C LYS A 66 -13.18 0.60 -12.93
N ASN A 67 -13.31 1.67 -12.25
CA ASN A 67 -14.45 2.50 -12.32
C ASN A 67 -14.54 3.29 -13.53
N ASN A 68 -13.48 3.48 -14.12
CA ASN A 68 -13.44 4.38 -15.13
C ASN A 68 -14.05 3.92 -16.33
N ARG A 69 -14.56 3.80 -16.67
CA ARG A 69 -15.06 3.77 -17.68
C ARG A 69 -15.57 3.70 -18.06
N GLY A 70 -15.46 3.76 -17.54
CA GLY A 70 -16.12 3.60 -17.93
C GLY A 70 -16.53 3.99 -18.65
#